data_bf43131980ff61a600c9ba05b9c75a92
#
_entry.id   bf43131980ff61a600c9ba05b9c75a92
#
_cell.length_a   1.000
_cell.length_b   1.000
_cell.length_c   1.000
_cell.angle_alpha   90.00
_cell.angle_beta   90.00
_cell.angle_gamma   90.00
#
_symmetry.space_group_name_H-M   'P 1'
#
loop_
_entity.id
_entity.type
_entity.pdbx_description
1 polymer ?
#
loop_
_entity_poly.entity_id
_entity_poly.type
_entity_poly.pdbx_seq_one_letter_code
_entity_poly.pdbx_strand_id
1 'polypeptide(L)'
;MKIIKILGGLGNQMFQYALYLAIKDSYQDEKVKIDTSCFRGYPLHNGYELDKLFCIDADEATFMDKLKIAYPYTHYHIWQVLHKLRIKRATMLVENANEGYEENVFHTEHDCYYDGYWQNERYFKFIRPKVLQAFSPKVISEQNLKFCDKIRQHKCVSIHIRRGDYVNHPL
;
A
#
# COMPACT_ATOMS: atom_id res chain seq x y z
N MET A 1 -6.61 -17.38 1.27
CA MET A 1 -6.72 -15.99 1.83
C MET A 1 -5.44 -15.23 1.60
N LYS A 2 -5.52 -13.98 1.16
CA LYS A 2 -4.38 -13.10 0.93
C LYS A 2 -4.47 -11.89 1.86
N ILE A 3 -3.35 -11.44 2.45
CA ILE A 3 -3.32 -10.24 3.30
C ILE A 3 -2.19 -9.33 2.82
N ILE A 4 -2.51 -8.08 2.57
CA ILE A 4 -1.56 -7.06 2.13
C ILE A 4 -1.29 -6.10 3.29
N LYS A 5 -0.04 -6.00 3.73
CA LYS A 5 0.37 -5.04 4.75
C LYS A 5 0.34 -3.63 4.19
N ILE A 6 -0.28 -2.71 4.93
CA ILE A 6 -0.27 -1.29 4.64
C ILE A 6 0.58 -0.58 5.70
N LEU A 7 1.65 0.09 5.27
CA LEU A 7 2.56 0.83 6.15
C LEU A 7 3.32 1.91 5.36
N GLY A 8 3.78 2.95 6.05
CA GLY A 8 4.57 4.02 5.44
C GLY A 8 3.74 5.28 5.15
N GLY A 9 4.32 6.22 4.41
CA GLY A 9 3.62 7.44 3.99
C GLY A 9 2.53 7.17 2.96
N LEU A 10 1.70 8.19 2.69
CA LEU A 10 0.53 8.07 1.82
C LEU A 10 0.84 7.42 0.46
N GLY A 11 1.93 7.82 -0.21
CA GLY A 11 2.33 7.23 -1.49
C GLY A 11 2.57 5.72 -1.40
N ASN A 12 3.26 5.26 -0.33
CA ASN A 12 3.48 3.83 -0.10
C ASN A 12 2.16 3.10 0.16
N GLN A 13 1.27 3.69 0.96
CA GLN A 13 -0.06 3.13 1.21
C GLN A 13 -0.88 3.00 -0.09
N MET A 14 -0.76 3.97 -1.01
CA MET A 14 -1.42 3.90 -2.32
C MET A 14 -0.89 2.75 -3.18
N PHE A 15 0.43 2.53 -3.24
CA PHE A 15 1.00 1.39 -3.96
C PHE A 15 0.54 0.05 -3.39
N GLN A 16 0.58 -0.10 -2.07
CA GLN A 16 0.13 -1.31 -1.38
C GLN A 16 -1.37 -1.56 -1.60
N TYR A 17 -2.20 -0.52 -1.56
CA TYR A 17 -3.63 -0.65 -1.84
C TYR A 17 -3.91 -0.96 -3.32
N ALA A 18 -3.13 -0.42 -4.25
CA ALA A 18 -3.23 -0.79 -5.66
C ALA A 18 -2.89 -2.27 -5.88
N LEU A 19 -1.89 -2.81 -5.16
CA LEU A 19 -1.62 -4.24 -5.15
C LEU A 19 -2.80 -5.03 -4.54
N TYR A 20 -3.40 -4.57 -3.42
CA TYR A 20 -4.59 -5.19 -2.85
C TYR A 20 -5.70 -5.34 -3.90
N LEU A 21 -5.99 -4.27 -4.66
CA LEU A 21 -7.00 -4.30 -5.72
C LEU A 21 -6.63 -5.30 -6.83
N ALA A 22 -5.35 -5.37 -7.21
CA ALA A 22 -4.86 -6.29 -8.23
C ALA A 22 -4.97 -7.76 -7.78
N ILE A 23 -4.59 -8.04 -6.54
CA ILE A 23 -4.73 -9.38 -5.94
C ILE A 23 -6.21 -9.77 -5.84
N LYS A 24 -7.08 -8.84 -5.39
CA LYS A 24 -8.53 -9.08 -5.30
C LYS A 24 -9.15 -9.37 -6.68
N ASP A 25 -8.65 -8.72 -7.72
CA ASP A 25 -9.08 -8.96 -9.11
C ASP A 25 -8.60 -10.32 -9.65
N SER A 26 -7.37 -10.72 -9.29
CA SER A 26 -6.76 -11.97 -9.76
C SER A 26 -7.27 -13.22 -9.01
N TYR A 27 -7.70 -13.07 -7.76
CA TYR A 27 -8.14 -14.17 -6.88
C TYR A 27 -9.59 -13.95 -6.43
N GLN A 28 -10.54 -13.96 -7.38
CA GLN A 28 -11.96 -13.61 -7.14
C GLN A 28 -12.66 -14.53 -6.12
N ASP A 29 -12.24 -15.79 -6.01
CA ASP A 29 -12.82 -16.76 -5.07
C ASP A 29 -12.13 -16.75 -3.69
N GLU A 30 -11.12 -15.92 -3.49
CA GLU A 30 -10.38 -15.85 -2.24
C GLU A 30 -10.72 -14.61 -1.41
N LYS A 31 -10.60 -14.76 -0.10
CA LYS A 31 -10.65 -13.61 0.81
C LYS A 31 -9.35 -12.83 0.72
N VAL A 32 -9.44 -11.57 0.31
CA VAL A 32 -8.31 -10.64 0.25
C VAL A 32 -8.56 -9.53 1.27
N LYS A 33 -7.57 -9.26 2.14
CA LYS A 33 -7.67 -8.32 3.24
C LYS A 33 -6.44 -7.40 3.29
N ILE A 34 -6.57 -6.27 4.01
CA ILE A 34 -5.44 -5.42 4.35
C ILE A 34 -5.05 -5.60 5.82
N ASP A 35 -3.81 -5.28 6.17
CA ASP A 35 -3.35 -5.22 7.56
C ASP A 35 -2.71 -3.86 7.85
N THR A 36 -3.36 -3.04 8.65
CA THR A 36 -2.89 -1.73 9.09
C THR A 36 -2.31 -1.74 10.50
N SER A 37 -2.26 -2.89 11.15
CA SER A 37 -1.91 -2.99 12.58
C SER A 37 -0.51 -2.49 12.92
N CYS A 38 0.44 -2.53 11.97
CA CYS A 38 1.79 -2.01 12.18
C CYS A 38 1.85 -0.48 12.36
N PHE A 39 0.77 0.26 12.04
CA PHE A 39 0.72 1.68 12.40
C PHE A 39 0.73 1.92 13.91
N ARG A 40 0.41 0.90 14.71
CA ARG A 40 0.62 0.96 16.17
C ARG A 40 2.11 1.02 16.47
N GLY A 41 2.54 2.14 17.05
CA GLY A 41 3.94 2.41 17.37
C GLY A 41 4.82 2.82 16.19
N TYR A 42 4.25 3.06 15.01
CA TYR A 42 4.96 3.61 13.87
C TYR A 42 5.14 5.13 14.05
N PRO A 43 6.39 5.62 14.24
CA PRO A 43 6.62 7.02 14.63
C PRO A 43 6.67 7.98 13.45
N LEU A 44 6.67 7.46 12.21
CA LEU A 44 6.84 8.27 11.01
C LEU A 44 5.48 8.51 10.33
N HIS A 45 5.39 9.60 9.59
CA HIS A 45 4.21 9.98 8.83
C HIS A 45 2.95 10.21 9.72
N ASN A 46 1.78 10.33 9.10
CA ASN A 46 0.53 10.69 9.78
C ASN A 46 -0.35 9.48 10.13
N GLY A 47 0.21 8.25 10.11
CA GLY A 47 -0.53 7.02 10.30
C GLY A 47 -1.24 6.55 9.03
N TYR A 48 -2.33 5.80 9.19
CA TYR A 48 -3.15 5.35 8.07
C TYR A 48 -4.00 6.50 7.53
N GLU A 49 -3.85 6.82 6.24
CA GLU A 49 -4.43 8.01 5.62
C GLU A 49 -5.38 7.71 4.45
N LEU A 50 -5.35 6.51 3.90
CA LEU A 50 -6.13 6.19 2.69
C LEU A 50 -7.62 6.40 2.88
N ASP A 51 -8.17 5.93 3.99
CA ASP A 51 -9.59 6.05 4.33
C ASP A 51 -10.04 7.49 4.62
N LYS A 52 -9.11 8.37 4.98
CA LYS A 52 -9.38 9.80 5.19
C LYS A 52 -9.54 10.55 3.86
N LEU A 53 -8.78 10.16 2.86
CA LEU A 53 -8.67 10.87 1.59
C LEU A 53 -9.51 10.25 0.47
N PHE A 54 -9.66 8.92 0.47
CA PHE A 54 -10.28 8.15 -0.60
C PHE A 54 -11.42 7.27 -0.08
N CYS A 55 -12.35 6.88 -0.97
CA CYS A 55 -13.39 5.90 -0.66
C CYS A 55 -12.81 4.50 -0.71
N ILE A 56 -12.12 4.08 0.36
CA ILE A 56 -11.48 2.77 0.46
C ILE A 56 -12.53 1.73 0.85
N ASP A 57 -12.58 0.63 0.09
CA ASP A 57 -13.39 -0.56 0.36
C ASP A 57 -12.46 -1.77 0.52
N ALA A 58 -12.07 -2.05 1.76
CA ALA A 58 -11.19 -3.16 2.09
C ALA A 58 -11.50 -3.75 3.47
N ASP A 59 -11.56 -5.07 3.53
CA ASP A 59 -11.67 -5.80 4.77
C ASP A 59 -10.34 -5.77 5.53
N GLU A 60 -10.39 -5.44 6.81
CA GLU A 60 -9.21 -5.48 7.70
C GLU A 60 -8.97 -6.92 8.19
N ALA A 61 -7.71 -7.33 8.18
CA ALA A 61 -7.31 -8.63 8.69
C ALA A 61 -7.41 -8.69 10.22
N THR A 62 -8.12 -9.68 10.74
CA THR A 62 -8.20 -9.93 12.18
C THR A 62 -6.87 -10.45 12.74
N PHE A 63 -6.71 -10.42 14.06
CA PHE A 63 -5.56 -11.05 14.72
C PHE A 63 -5.43 -12.54 14.37
N MET A 64 -6.56 -13.26 14.32
CA MET A 64 -6.57 -14.68 13.97
C MET A 64 -6.19 -14.95 12.51
N ASP A 65 -6.59 -14.09 11.59
CA ASP A 65 -6.17 -14.18 10.19
C ASP A 65 -4.64 -14.09 10.08
N LYS A 66 -4.05 -13.12 10.76
CA LYS A 66 -2.60 -12.92 10.78
C LYS A 66 -1.86 -14.07 11.45
N LEU A 67 -2.38 -14.59 12.56
CA LEU A 67 -1.75 -15.70 13.28
C LEU A 67 -1.64 -16.96 12.41
N LYS A 68 -2.57 -17.18 11.48
CA LYS A 68 -2.53 -18.32 10.56
C LYS A 68 -1.40 -18.23 9.54
N ILE A 69 -1.18 -17.08 8.93
CA ILE A 69 -0.34 -16.93 7.74
C ILE A 69 0.87 -16.02 7.92
N ALA A 70 0.93 -15.26 9.00
CA ALA A 70 2.06 -14.40 9.33
C ALA A 70 2.37 -14.47 10.81
N TYR A 71 3.41 -13.78 11.23
CA TYR A 71 3.56 -13.45 12.64
C TYR A 71 2.51 -12.43 13.06
N PRO A 72 2.13 -12.38 14.34
CA PRO A 72 1.20 -11.36 14.84
C PRO A 72 1.88 -9.98 14.89
N TYR A 73 2.14 -9.41 13.73
CA TYR A 73 2.70 -8.06 13.62
C TYR A 73 1.68 -7.01 14.06
N THR A 74 1.32 -7.02 15.32
CA THR A 74 0.35 -6.08 15.89
C THR A 74 0.97 -4.74 16.25
N HIS A 75 2.30 -4.62 16.13
CA HIS A 75 3.04 -3.44 16.54
C HIS A 75 4.31 -3.27 15.69
N TYR A 76 4.60 -2.05 15.29
CA TYR A 76 5.74 -1.71 14.41
C TYR A 76 7.09 -2.24 14.92
N HIS A 77 7.39 -2.11 16.21
CA HIS A 77 8.68 -2.55 16.76
C HIS A 77 8.88 -4.07 16.66
N ILE A 78 7.82 -4.85 16.84
CA ILE A 78 7.89 -6.31 16.68
C ILE A 78 8.21 -6.64 15.21
N TRP A 79 7.47 -6.04 14.28
CA TRP A 79 7.74 -6.20 12.86
C TRP A 79 9.18 -5.80 12.50
N GLN A 80 9.66 -4.65 12.99
CA GLN A 80 11.00 -4.14 12.70
C GLN A 80 12.09 -5.12 13.13
N VAL A 81 11.97 -5.70 14.34
CA VAL A 81 12.95 -6.70 14.85
C VAL A 81 12.94 -7.94 13.96
N LEU A 82 11.77 -8.52 13.69
CA LEU A 82 11.65 -9.74 12.88
C LEU A 82 12.13 -9.52 11.45
N HIS A 83 11.80 -8.38 10.86
CA HIS A 83 12.25 -8.00 9.53
C HIS A 83 13.78 -7.84 9.45
N LYS A 84 14.38 -7.15 10.43
CA LYS A 84 15.84 -7.00 10.54
C LYS A 84 16.55 -8.35 10.69
N LEU A 85 15.97 -9.26 11.43
CA LEU A 85 16.49 -10.63 11.61
C LEU A 85 16.17 -11.55 10.41
N ARG A 86 15.50 -11.06 9.38
CA ARG A 86 15.01 -11.82 8.21
C ARG A 86 14.17 -13.04 8.60
N ILE A 87 13.48 -12.97 9.74
CA ILE A 87 12.58 -14.03 10.18
C ILE A 87 11.27 -13.87 9.43
N LYS A 88 10.90 -14.89 8.64
CA LYS A 88 9.62 -14.95 7.92
C LYS A 88 9.06 -16.36 7.94
N ARG A 89 7.75 -16.50 7.81
CA ARG A 89 7.09 -17.80 7.59
C ARG A 89 7.08 -18.13 6.10
N ALA A 90 6.94 -19.41 5.76
CA ALA A 90 6.82 -19.83 4.36
C ALA A 90 5.63 -19.21 3.62
N THR A 91 4.58 -18.85 4.36
CA THR A 91 3.38 -18.17 3.86
C THR A 91 3.56 -16.64 3.69
N MET A 92 4.75 -16.10 3.92
CA MET A 92 5.02 -14.67 3.78
C MET A 92 5.87 -14.40 2.54
N LEU A 93 5.35 -13.54 1.68
CA LEU A 93 6.09 -12.96 0.57
C LEU A 93 6.60 -11.58 1.01
N VAL A 94 7.92 -11.49 1.21
CA VAL A 94 8.59 -10.24 1.58
C VAL A 94 9.27 -9.69 0.33
N GLU A 95 8.90 -8.45 -0.04
CA GLU A 95 9.44 -7.78 -1.23
C GLU A 95 10.97 -7.70 -1.18
N ASN A 96 11.61 -8.06 -2.28
CA ASN A 96 13.03 -7.83 -2.47
C ASN A 96 13.24 -6.44 -3.10
N ALA A 97 13.67 -5.48 -2.31
CA ALA A 97 13.88 -4.10 -2.75
C ALA A 97 14.83 -3.95 -3.97
N ASN A 98 15.64 -4.97 -4.27
CA ASN A 98 16.57 -4.95 -5.38
C ASN A 98 15.97 -5.44 -6.71
N GLU A 99 14.81 -6.10 -6.70
CA GLU A 99 14.24 -6.74 -7.90
C GLU A 99 13.25 -5.83 -8.65
N GLY A 100 12.71 -4.83 -8.01
CA GLY A 100 11.78 -3.86 -8.61
C GLY A 100 10.43 -4.42 -9.08
N TYR A 101 10.35 -5.68 -9.54
CA TYR A 101 9.11 -6.40 -9.88
C TYR A 101 9.31 -7.91 -9.72
N GLU A 102 8.41 -8.53 -8.98
CA GLU A 102 8.41 -9.96 -8.69
C GLU A 102 7.17 -10.63 -9.31
N GLU A 103 7.37 -11.53 -10.29
CA GLU A 103 6.27 -12.23 -10.96
C GLU A 103 5.49 -13.17 -10.04
N ASN A 104 6.17 -13.76 -9.04
CA ASN A 104 5.59 -14.69 -8.08
C ASN A 104 4.48 -14.10 -7.20
N VAL A 105 4.33 -12.76 -7.18
CA VAL A 105 3.25 -12.05 -6.46
C VAL A 105 1.87 -12.57 -6.86
N PHE A 106 1.68 -12.95 -8.14
CA PHE A 106 0.40 -13.44 -8.67
C PHE A 106 0.34 -14.97 -8.81
N HIS A 107 1.36 -15.69 -8.34
CA HIS A 107 1.44 -17.16 -8.45
C HIS A 107 1.48 -17.85 -7.08
N THR A 108 0.77 -17.30 -6.11
CA THR A 108 0.69 -17.86 -4.75
C THR A 108 -0.53 -18.78 -4.63
N GLU A 109 -0.29 -20.09 -4.65
CA GLU A 109 -1.35 -21.10 -4.55
C GLU A 109 -1.97 -21.23 -3.15
N HIS A 110 -1.26 -20.78 -2.12
CA HIS A 110 -1.67 -20.91 -0.71
C HIS A 110 -1.98 -19.58 -0.08
N ASP A 111 -2.43 -19.61 1.18
CA ASP A 111 -2.55 -18.42 2.01
C ASP A 111 -1.24 -17.62 1.99
N CYS A 112 -1.31 -16.30 1.75
CA CYS A 112 -0.13 -15.47 1.60
C CYS A 112 -0.27 -14.11 2.30
N TYR A 113 0.79 -13.71 2.99
CA TYR A 113 0.95 -12.37 3.57
C TYR A 113 2.02 -11.58 2.81
N TYR A 114 1.62 -10.47 2.21
CA TYR A 114 2.48 -9.61 1.38
C TYR A 114 3.08 -8.49 2.24
N ASP A 115 4.40 -8.52 2.44
CA ASP A 115 5.14 -7.54 3.23
C ASP A 115 6.13 -6.76 2.35
N GLY A 116 5.75 -5.57 1.91
CA GLY A 116 6.56 -4.73 1.04
C GLY A 116 5.86 -3.42 0.69
N TYR A 117 6.53 -2.59 -0.13
CA TYR A 117 5.97 -1.35 -0.66
C TYR A 117 5.36 -1.51 -2.05
N TRP A 118 5.85 -2.48 -2.83
CA TRP A 118 5.34 -2.86 -4.16
C TRP A 118 5.26 -1.68 -5.14
N GLN A 119 6.30 -0.84 -5.12
CA GLN A 119 6.37 0.42 -5.85
C GLN A 119 6.65 0.23 -7.35
N ASN A 120 5.87 -0.61 -8.02
CA ASN A 120 5.97 -0.84 -9.46
C ASN A 120 4.58 -0.92 -10.10
N GLU A 121 4.32 -0.09 -11.12
CA GLU A 121 3.02 -0.06 -11.80
C GLU A 121 2.65 -1.39 -12.49
N ARG A 122 3.64 -2.25 -12.79
CA ARG A 122 3.40 -3.56 -13.40
C ARG A 122 2.47 -4.43 -12.58
N TYR A 123 2.44 -4.27 -11.24
CA TYR A 123 1.56 -5.02 -10.36
C TYR A 123 0.07 -4.73 -10.56
N PHE A 124 -0.30 -3.55 -11.04
CA PHE A 124 -1.69 -3.13 -11.13
C PHE A 124 -2.05 -2.43 -12.45
N LYS A 125 -1.16 -2.43 -13.45
CA LYS A 125 -1.38 -1.80 -14.74
C LYS A 125 -2.62 -2.34 -15.46
N PHE A 126 -2.91 -3.64 -15.34
CA PHE A 126 -4.04 -4.29 -15.98
C PHE A 126 -5.40 -3.90 -15.38
N ILE A 127 -5.42 -3.37 -14.15
CA ILE A 127 -6.62 -2.83 -13.49
C ILE A 127 -6.57 -1.31 -13.34
N ARG A 128 -5.77 -0.61 -14.15
CA ARG A 128 -5.56 0.84 -14.03
C ARG A 128 -6.85 1.67 -13.85
N PRO A 129 -7.97 1.42 -14.57
CA PRO A 129 -9.21 2.17 -14.35
C PRO A 129 -9.75 2.03 -12.93
N LYS A 130 -9.72 0.82 -12.34
CA LYS A 130 -10.14 0.56 -10.94
C LYS A 130 -9.27 1.33 -9.94
N VAL A 131 -7.95 1.34 -10.17
CA VAL A 131 -6.98 2.06 -9.32
C VAL A 131 -7.24 3.57 -9.37
N LEU A 132 -7.44 4.15 -10.55
CA LEU A 132 -7.76 5.57 -10.70
C LEU A 132 -9.08 5.94 -10.01
N GLN A 133 -10.10 5.09 -10.12
CA GLN A 133 -11.38 5.29 -9.45
C GLN A 133 -11.22 5.24 -7.92
N ALA A 134 -10.48 4.27 -7.39
CA ALA A 134 -10.27 4.10 -5.96
C ALA A 134 -9.55 5.31 -5.33
N PHE A 135 -8.65 5.95 -6.07
CA PHE A 135 -7.91 7.13 -5.60
C PHE A 135 -8.55 8.47 -6.01
N SER A 136 -9.84 8.45 -6.35
CA SER A 136 -10.60 9.69 -6.47
C SER A 136 -10.80 10.31 -5.09
N PRO A 137 -10.43 11.58 -4.88
CA PRO A 137 -10.56 12.23 -3.58
C PRO A 137 -12.02 12.31 -3.12
N LYS A 138 -12.29 12.03 -1.84
CA LYS A 138 -13.63 12.17 -1.24
C LYS A 138 -14.14 13.60 -1.30
N VAL A 139 -13.26 14.54 -1.05
CA VAL A 139 -13.59 15.97 -1.00
C VAL A 139 -12.49 16.74 -1.73
N ILE A 140 -12.91 17.63 -2.61
CA ILE A 140 -12.02 18.59 -3.26
C ILE A 140 -12.47 19.98 -2.84
N SER A 141 -11.58 20.78 -2.28
CA SER A 141 -11.88 22.17 -1.89
C SER A 141 -12.23 23.01 -3.12
N GLU A 142 -13.01 24.07 -2.94
CA GLU A 142 -13.36 25.01 -4.02
C GLU A 142 -12.11 25.60 -4.70
N GLN A 143 -11.07 25.90 -3.92
CA GLN A 143 -9.80 26.38 -4.44
C GLN A 143 -9.14 25.36 -5.37
N ASN A 144 -9.13 24.08 -4.98
CA ASN A 144 -8.58 23.00 -5.80
C ASN A 144 -9.43 22.74 -7.04
N LEU A 145 -10.77 22.84 -6.95
CA LEU A 145 -11.64 22.74 -8.13
C LEU A 145 -11.32 23.83 -9.16
N LYS A 146 -11.22 25.09 -8.74
CA LYS A 146 -10.82 26.20 -9.62
C LYS A 146 -9.45 25.95 -10.28
N PHE A 147 -8.52 25.37 -9.52
CA PHE A 147 -7.20 25.02 -10.04
C PHE A 147 -7.25 23.88 -11.03
N CYS A 148 -8.05 22.85 -10.77
CA CYS A 148 -8.29 21.74 -11.71
C CYS A 148 -8.88 22.26 -13.05
N ASP A 149 -9.86 23.16 -13.00
CA ASP A 149 -10.48 23.74 -14.19
C ASP A 149 -9.47 24.54 -15.02
N LYS A 150 -8.61 25.31 -14.35
CA LYS A 150 -7.51 26.00 -15.01
C LYS A 150 -6.54 25.05 -15.72
N ILE A 151 -6.16 23.93 -15.05
CA ILE A 151 -5.28 22.91 -15.63
C ILE A 151 -5.92 22.26 -16.86
N ARG A 152 -7.22 21.94 -16.83
CA ARG A 152 -7.94 21.31 -17.95
C ARG A 152 -8.01 22.18 -19.20
N GLN A 153 -7.96 23.50 -19.04
CA GLN A 153 -8.04 24.45 -20.15
C GLN A 153 -6.69 24.73 -20.83
N HIS A 154 -5.59 24.25 -20.27
CA HIS A 154 -4.24 24.55 -20.73
C HIS A 154 -3.38 23.29 -20.82
N LYS A 155 -2.34 23.33 -21.67
CA LYS A 155 -1.26 22.32 -21.63
C LYS A 155 -0.34 22.67 -20.47
N CYS A 156 -0.42 21.89 -19.40
CA CYS A 156 0.32 22.13 -18.16
C CYS A 156 1.43 21.10 -17.95
N VAL A 157 2.50 21.53 -17.30
CA VAL A 157 3.54 20.65 -16.75
C VAL A 157 3.50 20.78 -15.23
N SER A 158 3.48 19.66 -14.53
CA SER A 158 3.57 19.63 -13.07
C SER A 158 5.01 19.36 -12.64
N ILE A 159 5.52 20.19 -11.72
CA ILE A 159 6.81 20.00 -11.08
C ILE A 159 6.57 19.84 -9.59
N HIS A 160 7.00 18.69 -9.03
CA HIS A 160 6.96 18.43 -7.61
C HIS A 160 8.36 18.54 -7.02
N ILE A 161 8.56 19.46 -6.07
CA ILE A 161 9.82 19.59 -5.32
C ILE A 161 9.56 19.07 -3.90
N ARG A 162 10.07 17.88 -3.60
CA ARG A 162 9.96 17.30 -2.26
C ARG A 162 10.89 18.04 -1.29
N ARG A 163 10.31 18.48 -0.17
CA ARG A 163 11.00 19.15 0.94
C ARG A 163 10.72 18.38 2.24
N GLY A 164 10.65 19.03 3.36
CA GLY A 164 10.32 18.40 4.65
C GLY A 164 11.46 17.48 5.11
N ASP A 165 11.19 16.20 5.22
CA ASP A 165 12.14 15.16 5.65
C ASP A 165 13.41 15.04 4.78
N TYR A 166 13.37 15.57 3.54
CA TYR A 166 14.49 15.55 2.61
C TYR A 166 15.41 16.77 2.71
N VAL A 167 14.99 17.86 3.39
CA VAL A 167 15.79 19.11 3.43
C VAL A 167 17.14 18.92 4.12
N ASN A 168 17.21 18.01 5.10
CA ASN A 168 18.43 17.72 5.87
C ASN A 168 18.91 16.27 5.69
N HIS A 169 18.40 15.56 4.67
CA HIS A 169 18.85 14.19 4.41
C HIS A 169 20.20 14.22 3.70
N PRO A 170 21.25 13.58 4.23
CA PRO A 170 22.51 13.43 3.50
C PRO A 170 22.23 12.58 2.25
N LEU A 171 22.64 13.07 1.09
CA LEU A 171 22.61 12.36 -0.18
C LEU A 171 23.62 11.21 -0.19
#